data_bd11f002eae94bc764ff846b47d759da
#
_entry.id   bd11f002eae94bc764ff846b47d759da
#
_cell.length_a   1.000
_cell.length_b   1.000
_cell.length_c   1.000
_cell.angle_alpha   90.00
_cell.angle_beta   90.00
_cell.angle_gamma   90.00
#
_symmetry.space_group_name_H-M   'P 1'
#
loop_
_entity.id
_entity.type
_entity.pdbx_description
1 polymer ?
#
loop_
_entity_poly.entity_id
_entity_poly.type
_entity_poly.pdbx_seq_one_letter_code
_entity_poly.pdbx_strand_id
1 'polypeptide(L)'
;MKIYYVGTCSGTEPMAGMHHTSIAIECGNSLYWFDAGEGCAHTAYTLGMDVMSSRAIFVSHPHIDHIGSLANLLSLFGKLIGHYGLKLAHGNEVKVFFPGLELFGAVKSVAFGNCPGGTKRFVITEEELRDGVIYKDENIRVTAVHNRHLNEDGSKGWHSYSFLIEGEEKRVVFSGDVKESSELDALLSEGCDLLIHETGHHAVTDVCDYAAKMGVKALRFTHHGRDIIENRADREQDVLEYSKKRGISIRICSDGDAEAI
;
A
#
# COMPACT_ATOMS: atom_id res chain seq x y z
N MET A 1 4.54 14.99 -4.41
CA MET A 1 4.15 13.72 -3.77
C MET A 1 5.40 12.87 -3.57
N LYS A 2 5.57 12.25 -2.39
CA LYS A 2 6.72 11.37 -2.10
C LYS A 2 6.21 9.97 -1.74
N ILE A 3 6.78 8.96 -2.36
CA ILE A 3 6.41 7.55 -2.16
C ILE A 3 7.50 6.88 -1.34
N TYR A 4 7.12 6.11 -0.32
CA TYR A 4 7.99 5.27 0.50
C TYR A 4 7.60 3.81 0.31
N TYR A 5 8.56 2.98 -0.01
CA TYR A 5 8.43 1.52 -0.09
C TYR A 5 8.85 0.95 1.26
N VAL A 6 7.91 0.85 2.18
CA VAL A 6 8.18 0.52 3.59
C VAL A 6 8.42 -0.98 3.76
N GLY A 7 7.74 -1.80 2.98
CA GLY A 7 7.95 -3.23 2.85
C GLY A 7 7.61 -3.69 1.44
N THR A 8 8.41 -4.57 0.87
CA THR A 8 8.34 -4.95 -0.54
C THR A 8 8.22 -6.44 -0.80
N CYS A 9 8.21 -7.28 0.25
CA CYS A 9 8.09 -8.74 0.13
C CYS A 9 6.61 -9.18 0.05
N SER A 10 6.36 -10.25 -0.70
CA SER A 10 5.07 -10.96 -0.72
C SER A 10 4.92 -11.88 0.50
N GLY A 11 3.79 -12.58 0.61
CA GLY A 11 3.46 -13.51 1.69
C GLY A 11 4.33 -14.77 1.74
N THR A 12 5.65 -14.61 1.69
CA THR A 12 6.62 -15.70 1.86
C THR A 12 7.00 -15.85 3.34
N GLU A 13 7.85 -16.84 3.62
CA GLU A 13 8.58 -16.89 4.89
C GLU A 13 9.48 -15.65 5.05
N PRO A 14 9.86 -15.25 6.29
CA PRO A 14 10.71 -14.10 6.52
C PRO A 14 12.00 -14.13 5.72
N MET A 15 12.26 -13.06 4.95
CA MET A 15 13.46 -12.88 4.15
C MET A 15 14.37 -11.83 4.77
N ALA A 16 15.68 -12.10 4.78
CA ALA A 16 16.65 -11.18 5.36
C ALA A 16 16.62 -9.80 4.67
N GLY A 17 16.36 -8.75 5.45
CA GLY A 17 16.31 -7.37 4.96
C GLY A 17 15.05 -7.01 4.16
N MET A 18 14.00 -7.84 4.24
CA MET A 18 12.72 -7.59 3.58
C MET A 18 11.57 -7.73 4.58
N HIS A 19 10.60 -6.85 4.48
CA HIS A 19 9.32 -6.89 5.18
C HIS A 19 8.16 -6.99 4.19
N HIS A 20 7.02 -7.44 4.68
CA HIS A 20 5.82 -7.60 3.86
C HIS A 20 5.27 -6.25 3.38
N THR A 21 4.47 -6.31 2.35
CA THR A 21 4.01 -5.16 1.55
C THR A 21 3.42 -4.04 2.39
N SER A 22 4.00 -2.87 2.26
CA SER A 22 3.47 -1.62 2.79
C SER A 22 4.04 -0.44 2.01
N ILE A 23 3.17 0.40 1.50
CA ILE A 23 3.52 1.64 0.80
C ILE A 23 2.98 2.81 1.60
N ALA A 24 3.78 3.85 1.76
CA ALA A 24 3.30 5.10 2.34
C ALA A 24 3.51 6.25 1.35
N ILE A 25 2.50 7.12 1.24
CA ILE A 25 2.52 8.28 0.36
C ILE A 25 2.44 9.54 1.21
N GLU A 26 3.45 10.38 1.12
CA GLU A 26 3.45 11.71 1.69
C GLU A 26 2.97 12.71 0.64
N CYS A 27 1.92 13.44 0.95
CA CYS A 27 1.36 14.49 0.10
C CYS A 27 0.92 15.67 0.96
N GLY A 28 1.40 16.85 0.65
CA GLY A 28 1.31 17.98 1.56
C GLY A 28 2.01 17.67 2.90
N ASN A 29 1.32 17.89 4.01
CA ASN A 29 1.82 17.57 5.36
C ASN A 29 1.13 16.31 5.93
N SER A 30 0.74 15.36 5.09
CA SER A 30 -0.01 14.18 5.48
C SER A 30 0.60 12.91 4.93
N LEU A 31 0.53 11.83 5.72
CA LEU A 31 0.97 10.50 5.35
C LEU A 31 -0.23 9.57 5.17
N TYR A 32 -0.24 8.85 4.07
CA TYR A 32 -1.30 7.92 3.67
C TYR A 32 -0.69 6.55 3.45
N TRP A 33 -1.27 5.52 4.07
CA TRP A 33 -0.77 4.15 4.01
C TRP A 33 -1.59 3.31 3.03
N PHE A 34 -0.92 2.52 2.24
CA PHE A 34 -1.49 1.49 1.38
C PHE A 34 -0.88 0.16 1.78
N ASP A 35 -1.68 -0.64 2.47
CA ASP A 35 -1.32 -1.82 3.22
C ASP A 35 -0.39 -1.56 4.43
N ALA A 36 -0.38 -2.50 5.35
CA ALA A 36 0.39 -2.45 6.59
C ALA A 36 0.93 -3.85 6.94
N GLY A 37 1.73 -4.39 6.02
CA GLY A 37 2.36 -5.70 6.17
C GLY A 37 3.33 -5.76 7.34
N GLU A 38 3.79 -6.96 7.64
CA GLU A 38 4.71 -7.22 8.75
C GLU A 38 5.93 -6.30 8.67
N GLY A 39 6.31 -5.72 9.80
CA GLY A 39 7.47 -4.84 9.94
C GLY A 39 7.23 -3.37 9.62
N CYS A 40 6.12 -2.97 8.96
CA CYS A 40 5.95 -1.62 8.46
C CYS A 40 6.05 -0.54 9.56
N ALA A 41 5.48 -0.77 10.74
CA ALA A 41 5.54 0.17 11.86
C ALA A 41 6.99 0.38 12.37
N HIS A 42 7.78 -0.70 12.42
CA HIS A 42 9.20 -0.65 12.79
C HIS A 42 10.02 0.07 11.71
N THR A 43 9.87 -0.32 10.45
CA THR A 43 10.62 0.25 9.33
C THR A 43 10.36 1.75 9.21
N ALA A 44 9.10 2.17 9.21
CA ALA A 44 8.74 3.58 9.11
C ALA A 44 9.33 4.41 10.26
N TYR A 45 9.22 3.91 11.49
CA TYR A 45 9.76 4.61 12.66
C TYR A 45 11.30 4.74 12.62
N THR A 46 11.99 3.66 12.25
CA THR A 46 13.47 3.65 12.15
C THR A 46 14.01 4.44 10.96
N LEU A 47 13.24 4.59 9.89
CA LEU A 47 13.53 5.50 8.78
C LEU A 47 13.30 6.98 9.12
N GLY A 48 12.75 7.27 10.31
CA GLY A 48 12.46 8.65 10.73
C GLY A 48 11.28 9.28 10.00
N MET A 49 10.36 8.46 9.47
CA MET A 49 9.14 8.98 8.84
C MET A 49 8.26 9.66 9.93
N ASP A 50 7.60 10.75 9.57
CA ASP A 50 6.64 11.39 10.48
C ASP A 50 5.34 10.58 10.53
N VAL A 51 5.39 9.46 11.27
CA VAL A 51 4.23 8.59 11.45
C VAL A 51 3.05 9.30 12.13
N MET A 52 3.30 10.42 12.83
CA MET A 52 2.23 11.20 13.46
C MET A 52 1.47 12.11 12.49
N SER A 53 1.98 12.28 11.26
CA SER A 53 1.24 12.92 10.17
C SER A 53 0.27 11.97 9.46
N SER A 54 0.16 10.71 9.89
CA SER A 54 -0.75 9.71 9.32
C SER A 54 -2.20 10.16 9.38
N ARG A 55 -2.89 10.11 8.24
CA ARG A 55 -4.25 10.59 8.06
C ARG A 55 -5.23 9.49 7.67
N ALA A 56 -4.79 8.59 6.79
CA ALA A 56 -5.60 7.45 6.38
C ALA A 56 -4.75 6.21 6.09
N ILE A 57 -5.35 5.04 6.29
CA ILE A 57 -4.79 3.72 5.99
C ILE A 57 -5.79 3.01 5.09
N PHE A 58 -5.36 2.57 3.93
CA PHE A 58 -6.14 1.83 2.94
C PHE A 58 -5.58 0.42 2.86
N VAL A 59 -6.39 -0.58 3.18
CA VAL A 59 -5.99 -1.99 3.14
C VAL A 59 -6.54 -2.62 1.88
N SER A 60 -5.67 -3.10 0.99
CA SER A 60 -6.09 -3.69 -0.28
C SER A 60 -6.90 -4.98 -0.06
N HIS A 61 -6.42 -5.86 0.81
CA HIS A 61 -7.10 -7.10 1.17
C HIS A 61 -6.56 -7.67 2.51
N PRO A 62 -7.25 -8.64 3.14
CA PRO A 62 -6.95 -9.06 4.51
C PRO A 62 -5.90 -10.17 4.64
N HIS A 63 -5.08 -10.47 3.64
CA HIS A 63 -3.97 -11.42 3.83
C HIS A 63 -2.96 -10.86 4.83
N ILE A 64 -2.28 -11.77 5.55
CA ILE A 64 -1.42 -11.40 6.67
C ILE A 64 -0.24 -10.52 6.25
N ASP A 65 0.28 -10.70 5.07
CA ASP A 65 1.36 -9.91 4.48
C ASP A 65 0.94 -8.48 4.08
N HIS A 66 -0.37 -8.17 4.11
CA HIS A 66 -0.92 -6.83 3.90
C HIS A 66 -1.43 -6.17 5.18
N ILE A 67 -1.69 -6.95 6.24
CA ILE A 67 -2.24 -6.43 7.50
C ILE A 67 -1.44 -6.80 8.74
N GLY A 68 -0.37 -7.59 8.62
CA GLY A 68 0.34 -8.20 9.76
C GLY A 68 0.90 -7.19 10.77
N SER A 69 1.17 -5.96 10.36
CA SER A 69 1.60 -4.89 11.26
C SER A 69 0.55 -3.80 11.50
N LEU A 70 -0.67 -3.93 10.99
CA LEU A 70 -1.71 -2.90 11.17
C LEU A 70 -2.01 -2.66 12.66
N ALA A 71 -2.13 -3.73 13.45
CA ALA A 71 -2.31 -3.63 14.89
C ALA A 71 -1.12 -2.92 15.57
N ASN A 72 0.11 -3.21 15.13
CA ASN A 72 1.32 -2.57 15.63
C ASN A 72 1.38 -1.08 15.25
N LEU A 73 1.00 -0.71 14.04
CA LEU A 73 0.96 0.68 13.57
C LEU A 73 -0.03 1.50 14.41
N LEU A 74 -1.24 1.00 14.62
CA LEU A 74 -2.25 1.64 15.49
C LEU A 74 -1.76 1.73 16.94
N SER A 75 -1.12 0.68 17.46
CA SER A 75 -0.53 0.68 18.80
C SER A 75 0.61 1.69 18.93
N LEU A 76 1.45 1.84 17.88
CA LEU A 76 2.53 2.83 17.84
C LEU A 76 1.99 4.25 18.00
N PHE A 77 0.93 4.64 17.25
CA PHE A 77 0.27 5.94 17.44
C PHE A 77 -0.15 6.14 18.90
N GLY A 78 -0.83 5.15 19.48
CA GLY A 78 -1.26 5.21 20.88
C GLY A 78 -0.11 5.33 21.89
N LYS A 79 1.04 4.71 21.61
CA LYS A 79 2.26 4.80 22.44
C LYS A 79 2.91 6.18 22.33
N LEU A 80 3.07 6.71 21.12
CA LEU A 80 3.67 8.01 20.88
C LEU A 80 2.82 9.13 21.51
N ILE A 81 1.50 9.05 21.41
CA ILE A 81 0.57 9.97 22.06
C ILE A 81 0.69 9.86 23.59
N GLY A 82 0.63 8.63 24.11
CA GLY A 82 0.58 8.42 25.56
C GLY A 82 1.89 8.65 26.30
N HIS A 83 3.03 8.41 25.62
CA HIS A 83 4.35 8.50 26.26
C HIS A 83 5.02 9.87 26.02
N TYR A 84 4.88 10.40 24.82
CA TYR A 84 5.53 11.67 24.43
C TYR A 84 4.57 12.85 24.33
N GLY A 85 3.28 12.65 24.59
CA GLY A 85 2.29 13.71 24.49
C GLY A 85 2.06 14.22 23.06
N LEU A 86 2.46 13.45 22.04
CA LEU A 86 2.25 13.79 20.65
C LEU A 86 0.77 13.72 20.30
N LYS A 87 0.40 14.22 19.14
CA LYS A 87 -0.96 14.11 18.58
C LYS A 87 -0.84 13.71 17.12
N LEU A 88 -1.75 12.87 16.66
CA LEU A 88 -1.94 12.71 15.23
C LEU A 88 -2.30 14.07 14.63
N ALA A 89 -1.71 14.36 13.50
CA ALA A 89 -2.13 15.50 12.69
C ALA A 89 -3.64 15.39 12.37
N HIS A 90 -4.25 16.49 11.95
CA HIS A 90 -5.63 16.51 11.45
C HIS A 90 -6.71 16.05 12.47
N GLY A 91 -6.66 16.63 13.69
CA GLY A 91 -7.71 16.41 14.69
C GLY A 91 -7.50 15.21 15.60
N ASN A 92 -6.30 14.63 15.62
CA ASN A 92 -6.00 13.44 16.41
C ASN A 92 -6.85 12.22 16.01
N GLU A 93 -7.04 12.07 14.70
CA GLU A 93 -7.85 11.03 14.06
C GLU A 93 -7.04 10.33 12.97
N VAL A 94 -7.28 9.04 12.77
CA VAL A 94 -6.86 8.27 11.59
C VAL A 94 -8.07 7.55 11.00
N LYS A 95 -8.24 7.62 9.68
CA LYS A 95 -9.26 6.85 8.97
C LYS A 95 -8.68 5.53 8.50
N VAL A 96 -9.44 4.45 8.62
CA VAL A 96 -9.03 3.13 8.16
C VAL A 96 -10.10 2.60 7.21
N PHE A 97 -9.70 2.37 5.97
CA PHE A 97 -10.50 1.76 4.92
C PHE A 97 -10.12 0.28 4.81
N PHE A 98 -11.07 -0.61 5.10
CA PHE A 98 -10.79 -2.03 5.25
C PHE A 98 -11.87 -2.89 4.55
N PRO A 99 -11.49 -3.96 3.84
CA PRO A 99 -12.45 -4.89 3.26
C PRO A 99 -12.97 -5.87 4.32
N GLY A 100 -14.14 -5.59 4.89
CA GLY A 100 -14.76 -6.41 5.95
C GLY A 100 -14.45 -5.92 7.38
N LEU A 101 -15.32 -5.04 7.89
CA LEU A 101 -15.13 -4.37 9.19
C LEU A 101 -15.15 -5.33 10.39
N GLU A 102 -15.74 -6.52 10.27
CA GLU A 102 -15.70 -7.53 11.34
C GLU A 102 -14.27 -7.96 11.65
N LEU A 103 -13.45 -8.23 10.60
CA LEU A 103 -12.06 -8.59 10.77
C LEU A 103 -11.24 -7.39 11.31
N PHE A 104 -11.53 -6.18 10.85
CA PHE A 104 -10.87 -5.00 11.39
C PHE A 104 -11.16 -4.82 12.90
N GLY A 105 -12.36 -5.18 13.36
CA GLY A 105 -12.70 -5.24 14.78
C GLY A 105 -11.75 -6.15 15.58
N ALA A 106 -11.37 -7.31 15.03
CA ALA A 106 -10.38 -8.19 15.63
C ALA A 106 -8.97 -7.55 15.66
N VAL A 107 -8.54 -6.89 14.58
CA VAL A 107 -7.27 -6.14 14.52
C VAL A 107 -7.20 -5.08 15.62
N LYS A 108 -8.27 -4.29 15.81
CA LYS A 108 -8.36 -3.31 16.90
C LYS A 108 -8.26 -3.96 18.27
N SER A 109 -8.90 -5.11 18.45
CA SER A 109 -8.84 -5.86 19.71
C SER A 109 -7.41 -6.30 20.04
N VAL A 110 -6.65 -6.74 19.03
CA VAL A 110 -5.22 -7.05 19.18
C VAL A 110 -4.41 -5.79 19.50
N ALA A 111 -4.63 -4.70 18.77
CA ALA A 111 -3.89 -3.44 18.95
C ALA A 111 -4.02 -2.86 20.36
N PHE A 112 -5.20 -2.98 20.97
CA PHE A 112 -5.54 -2.32 22.23
C PHE A 112 -5.87 -3.28 23.39
N GLY A 113 -5.69 -4.58 23.21
CA GLY A 113 -5.83 -5.59 24.27
C GLY A 113 -7.24 -5.69 24.84
N ASN A 114 -8.29 -5.51 24.03
CA ASN A 114 -9.68 -5.40 24.48
C ASN A 114 -9.91 -4.35 25.57
N CYS A 115 -8.99 -3.39 25.70
CA CYS A 115 -9.07 -2.36 26.74
C CYS A 115 -10.09 -1.31 26.32
N PRO A 116 -11.17 -1.08 27.06
CA PRO A 116 -12.18 -0.06 26.72
C PRO A 116 -11.61 1.36 26.63
N GLY A 117 -10.39 1.58 27.11
CA GLY A 117 -9.65 2.85 27.05
C GLY A 117 -8.59 2.93 25.96
N GLY A 118 -8.33 1.84 25.23
CA GLY A 118 -7.23 1.78 24.23
C GLY A 118 -7.37 2.81 23.12
N THR A 119 -8.59 3.10 22.72
CA THR A 119 -8.92 4.11 21.68
C THR A 119 -9.18 5.52 22.22
N LYS A 120 -9.03 5.78 23.55
CA LYS A 120 -9.26 7.12 24.12
C LYS A 120 -8.19 8.13 23.76
N ARG A 121 -7.06 7.70 23.22
CA ARG A 121 -5.93 8.58 22.91
C ARG A 121 -6.07 9.29 21.58
N PHE A 122 -6.74 8.64 20.61
CA PHE A 122 -7.05 9.18 19.29
C PHE A 122 -8.30 8.50 18.74
N VAL A 123 -8.87 9.06 17.70
CA VAL A 123 -10.06 8.54 17.04
C VAL A 123 -9.64 7.65 15.86
N ILE A 124 -10.28 6.50 15.73
CA ILE A 124 -10.20 5.65 14.53
C ILE A 124 -11.59 5.69 13.89
N THR A 125 -11.67 6.27 12.70
CA THR A 125 -12.87 6.22 11.87
C THR A 125 -12.70 5.09 10.86
N GLU A 126 -13.57 4.10 10.93
CA GLU A 126 -13.53 2.89 10.10
C GLU A 126 -14.57 2.97 8.99
N GLU A 127 -14.13 2.66 7.78
CA GLU A 127 -14.93 2.65 6.56
C GLU A 127 -14.74 1.35 5.81
N GLU A 128 -15.83 0.74 5.36
CA GLU A 128 -15.75 -0.44 4.52
C GLU A 128 -15.41 -0.05 3.07
N LEU A 129 -14.48 -0.79 2.47
CA LEU A 129 -14.10 -0.57 1.07
C LEU A 129 -15.26 -0.89 0.11
N ARG A 130 -15.35 -0.08 -0.93
CA ARG A 130 -16.30 -0.23 -2.03
C ARG A 130 -15.72 0.40 -3.30
N ASP A 131 -16.28 0.05 -4.44
CA ASP A 131 -15.91 0.68 -5.71
C ASP A 131 -16.23 2.18 -5.74
N GLY A 132 -15.39 2.92 -6.45
CA GLY A 132 -15.53 4.35 -6.66
C GLY A 132 -14.65 5.18 -5.74
N VAL A 133 -14.97 6.46 -5.63
CA VAL A 133 -14.23 7.39 -4.77
C VAL A 133 -14.55 7.07 -3.32
N ILE A 134 -13.54 6.61 -2.57
CA ILE A 134 -13.66 6.22 -1.16
C ILE A 134 -13.14 7.30 -0.21
N TYR A 135 -12.20 8.13 -0.67
CA TYR A 135 -11.58 9.15 0.15
C TYR A 135 -11.29 10.41 -0.68
N LYS A 136 -11.43 11.55 -0.05
CA LYS A 136 -10.99 12.84 -0.59
C LYS A 136 -10.73 13.81 0.55
N ASP A 137 -9.59 14.50 0.48
CA ASP A 137 -9.26 15.65 1.30
C ASP A 137 -8.62 16.77 0.46
N GLU A 138 -7.92 17.69 1.09
CA GLU A 138 -7.23 18.79 0.42
C GLU A 138 -5.96 18.35 -0.33
N ASN A 139 -5.39 17.18 0.01
CA ASN A 139 -4.13 16.71 -0.55
C ASN A 139 -4.32 15.61 -1.60
N ILE A 140 -5.21 14.63 -1.34
CA ILE A 140 -5.40 13.48 -2.23
C ILE A 140 -6.88 13.12 -2.43
N ARG A 141 -7.11 12.43 -3.52
CA ARG A 141 -8.34 11.69 -3.79
C ARG A 141 -7.97 10.23 -4.05
N VAL A 142 -8.70 9.29 -3.42
CA VAL A 142 -8.50 7.85 -3.61
C VAL A 142 -9.75 7.23 -4.19
N THR A 143 -9.58 6.55 -5.32
CA THR A 143 -10.59 5.71 -5.96
C THR A 143 -10.18 4.26 -5.79
N ALA A 144 -11.07 3.41 -5.30
CA ALA A 144 -10.88 1.96 -5.21
C ALA A 144 -11.68 1.25 -6.29
N VAL A 145 -11.14 0.17 -6.80
CA VAL A 145 -11.84 -0.77 -7.69
C VAL A 145 -11.52 -2.18 -7.19
N HIS A 146 -12.57 -3.00 -7.03
CA HIS A 146 -12.38 -4.40 -6.65
C HIS A 146 -11.60 -5.16 -7.71
N ASN A 147 -10.90 -6.19 -7.28
CA ASN A 147 -10.24 -7.15 -8.15
C ASN A 147 -10.58 -8.59 -7.70
N ARG A 148 -10.15 -9.57 -8.45
CA ARG A 148 -10.52 -10.99 -8.26
C ARG A 148 -9.45 -11.82 -7.54
N HIS A 149 -8.51 -11.17 -6.86
CA HIS A 149 -7.52 -11.89 -6.06
C HIS A 149 -8.21 -12.71 -4.96
N LEU A 150 -9.21 -12.11 -4.28
CA LEU A 150 -10.12 -12.81 -3.37
C LEU A 150 -11.55 -12.79 -3.91
N ASN A 151 -12.25 -13.94 -3.88
CA ASN A 151 -13.61 -14.10 -4.39
C ASN A 151 -13.77 -13.78 -5.88
N GLU A 152 -13.33 -14.70 -6.71
CA GLU A 152 -13.32 -14.54 -8.18
C GLU A 152 -14.67 -14.16 -8.82
N ASP A 153 -15.78 -14.49 -8.19
CA ASP A 153 -17.14 -14.27 -8.69
C ASP A 153 -17.94 -13.23 -7.88
N GLY A 154 -17.36 -12.69 -6.81
CA GLY A 154 -18.02 -11.72 -5.94
C GLY A 154 -19.22 -12.27 -5.14
N SER A 155 -19.47 -13.58 -5.15
CA SER A 155 -20.63 -14.20 -4.51
C SER A 155 -20.73 -13.96 -2.99
N LYS A 156 -19.60 -13.62 -2.36
CA LYS A 156 -19.49 -13.29 -0.92
C LYS A 156 -19.12 -11.83 -0.67
N GLY A 157 -19.29 -10.96 -1.65
CA GLY A 157 -18.76 -9.60 -1.65
C GLY A 157 -17.31 -9.54 -2.13
N TRP A 158 -16.86 -8.35 -2.47
CA TRP A 158 -15.48 -8.11 -2.88
C TRP A 158 -14.62 -7.84 -1.64
N HIS A 159 -13.48 -8.52 -1.52
CA HIS A 159 -12.56 -8.42 -0.39
C HIS A 159 -11.13 -8.07 -0.80
N SER A 160 -10.89 -7.77 -2.08
CA SER A 160 -9.62 -7.25 -2.58
C SER A 160 -9.83 -6.11 -3.56
N TYR A 161 -8.94 -5.10 -3.45
CA TYR A 161 -9.07 -3.81 -4.15
C TYR A 161 -7.71 -3.31 -4.63
N SER A 162 -7.77 -2.58 -5.75
CA SER A 162 -6.69 -1.77 -6.29
C SER A 162 -7.07 -0.30 -6.16
N PHE A 163 -6.08 0.60 -6.11
CA PHE A 163 -6.32 2.01 -5.83
C PHE A 163 -5.70 2.92 -6.88
N LEU A 164 -6.45 3.97 -7.26
CA LEU A 164 -5.92 5.16 -7.91
C LEU A 164 -5.85 6.29 -6.90
N ILE A 165 -4.68 6.88 -6.77
CA ILE A 165 -4.36 7.98 -5.87
C ILE A 165 -4.03 9.21 -6.72
N GLU A 166 -4.79 10.28 -6.56
CA GLU A 166 -4.62 11.54 -7.28
C GLU A 166 -4.29 12.65 -6.30
N GLY A 167 -3.22 13.41 -6.55
CA GLY A 167 -2.80 14.55 -5.73
C GLY A 167 -1.58 15.25 -6.34
N GLU A 168 -1.40 16.55 -6.10
CA GLU A 168 -0.31 17.36 -6.67
C GLU A 168 -0.16 17.19 -8.20
N GLU A 169 -1.28 17.12 -8.91
CA GLU A 169 -1.35 16.87 -10.37
C GLU A 169 -0.71 15.54 -10.81
N LYS A 170 -0.56 14.59 -9.89
CA LYS A 170 -0.04 13.25 -10.13
C LYS A 170 -1.12 12.19 -10.00
N ARG A 171 -0.95 11.10 -10.74
CA ARG A 171 -1.79 9.91 -10.73
C ARG A 171 -0.91 8.70 -10.41
N VAL A 172 -1.16 8.07 -9.28
CA VAL A 172 -0.45 6.85 -8.83
C VAL A 172 -1.46 5.72 -8.78
N VAL A 173 -1.15 4.59 -9.37
CA VAL A 173 -1.94 3.37 -9.23
C VAL A 173 -1.16 2.37 -8.38
N PHE A 174 -1.79 1.87 -7.32
CA PHE A 174 -1.30 0.74 -6.51
C PHE A 174 -2.16 -0.48 -6.79
N SER A 175 -1.52 -1.53 -7.30
CA SER A 175 -2.25 -2.74 -7.71
C SER A 175 -2.90 -3.48 -6.54
N GLY A 176 -2.30 -3.45 -5.33
CA GLY A 176 -2.51 -4.54 -4.38
C GLY A 176 -2.15 -5.85 -5.06
N ASP A 177 -2.71 -6.95 -4.60
CA ASP A 177 -2.61 -8.23 -5.31
C ASP A 177 -3.76 -8.34 -6.31
N VAL A 178 -3.44 -8.73 -7.53
CA VAL A 178 -4.40 -8.87 -8.63
C VAL A 178 -4.30 -10.25 -9.27
N LYS A 179 -5.41 -10.77 -9.74
CA LYS A 179 -5.42 -12.02 -10.50
C LYS A 179 -4.82 -11.83 -11.90
N GLU A 180 -5.13 -10.71 -12.54
CA GLU A 180 -4.63 -10.33 -13.84
C GLU A 180 -4.37 -8.81 -13.89
N SER A 181 -3.29 -8.37 -14.52
CA SER A 181 -2.99 -6.93 -14.64
C SER A 181 -4.11 -6.13 -15.32
N SER A 182 -4.89 -6.76 -16.20
CA SER A 182 -6.04 -6.13 -16.88
C SER A 182 -7.17 -5.67 -15.93
N GLU A 183 -7.18 -6.13 -14.69
CA GLU A 183 -8.12 -5.63 -13.68
C GLU A 183 -7.86 -4.17 -13.30
N LEU A 184 -6.69 -3.64 -13.66
CA LEU A 184 -6.31 -2.24 -13.49
C LEU A 184 -6.77 -1.33 -14.66
N ASP A 185 -7.35 -1.88 -15.74
CA ASP A 185 -7.68 -1.12 -16.96
C ASP A 185 -8.55 0.11 -16.66
N ALA A 186 -9.52 -0.02 -15.74
CA ALA A 186 -10.39 1.10 -15.35
C ALA A 186 -9.61 2.23 -14.65
N LEU A 187 -8.64 1.90 -13.79
CA LEU A 187 -7.81 2.88 -13.08
C LEU A 187 -6.75 3.51 -13.99
N LEU A 188 -6.33 2.81 -15.04
CA LEU A 188 -5.30 3.23 -16.00
C LEU A 188 -5.87 3.80 -17.30
N SER A 189 -7.20 3.96 -17.43
CA SER A 189 -7.85 4.41 -18.66
C SER A 189 -7.35 5.74 -19.21
N GLU A 190 -6.82 6.60 -18.33
CA GLU A 190 -6.19 7.88 -18.68
C GLU A 190 -4.67 7.87 -18.49
N GLY A 191 -4.06 6.66 -18.37
CA GLY A 191 -2.66 6.48 -17.99
C GLY A 191 -2.39 6.88 -16.54
N CYS A 192 -1.13 6.76 -16.10
CA CYS A 192 -0.70 7.26 -14.79
C CYS A 192 0.77 7.72 -14.80
N ASP A 193 1.14 8.52 -13.80
CA ASP A 193 2.53 8.94 -13.61
C ASP A 193 3.36 7.80 -13.01
N LEU A 194 2.75 7.00 -12.12
CA LEU A 194 3.40 5.88 -11.47
C LEU A 194 2.43 4.71 -11.30
N LEU A 195 2.81 3.53 -11.80
CA LEU A 195 2.19 2.25 -11.44
C LEU A 195 3.09 1.53 -10.44
N ILE A 196 2.57 1.22 -9.27
CA ILE A 196 3.18 0.33 -8.27
C ILE A 196 2.49 -1.01 -8.41
N HIS A 197 3.21 -2.01 -8.94
CA HIS A 197 2.65 -3.31 -9.29
C HIS A 197 3.35 -4.45 -8.55
N GLU A 198 2.59 -5.44 -8.18
CA GLU A 198 3.04 -6.65 -7.51
C GLU A 198 3.80 -7.59 -8.46
N THR A 199 4.72 -8.39 -7.92
CA THR A 199 5.41 -9.48 -8.62
C THR A 199 5.32 -10.82 -7.90
N GLY A 200 4.45 -10.93 -6.91
CA GLY A 200 4.16 -12.19 -6.23
C GLY A 200 3.46 -13.20 -7.13
N HIS A 201 2.61 -12.71 -8.02
CA HIS A 201 1.77 -13.52 -8.90
C HIS A 201 2.06 -13.30 -10.40
N HIS A 202 2.88 -12.32 -10.77
CA HIS A 202 3.08 -11.89 -12.15
C HIS A 202 4.55 -11.88 -12.55
N ALA A 203 4.84 -12.34 -13.79
CA ALA A 203 6.15 -12.19 -14.36
C ALA A 203 6.46 -10.71 -14.69
N VAL A 204 7.67 -10.28 -14.40
CA VAL A 204 8.14 -8.90 -14.63
C VAL A 204 7.92 -8.46 -16.09
N THR A 205 8.21 -9.36 -17.05
CA THR A 205 8.08 -9.09 -18.48
C THR A 205 6.64 -8.78 -18.90
N ASP A 206 5.68 -9.53 -18.39
CA ASP A 206 4.27 -9.39 -18.74
C ASP A 206 3.72 -8.06 -18.21
N VAL A 207 4.11 -7.70 -16.99
CA VAL A 207 3.72 -6.42 -16.40
C VAL A 207 4.39 -5.24 -17.12
N CYS A 208 5.64 -5.36 -17.57
CA CYS A 208 6.31 -4.34 -18.38
C CYS A 208 5.56 -4.08 -19.70
N ASP A 209 5.15 -5.15 -20.40
CA ASP A 209 4.39 -5.02 -21.64
C ASP A 209 2.99 -4.43 -21.40
N TYR A 210 2.34 -4.82 -20.31
CA TYR A 210 1.06 -4.25 -19.89
C TYR A 210 1.19 -2.75 -19.59
N ALA A 211 2.15 -2.35 -18.77
CA ALA A 211 2.38 -0.95 -18.41
C ALA A 211 2.65 -0.07 -19.65
N ALA A 212 3.44 -0.58 -20.60
CA ALA A 212 3.70 0.11 -21.86
C ALA A 212 2.41 0.33 -22.67
N LYS A 213 1.55 -0.69 -22.76
CA LYS A 213 0.25 -0.63 -23.45
C LYS A 213 -0.68 0.40 -22.81
N MET A 214 -0.67 0.52 -21.48
CA MET A 214 -1.56 1.39 -20.72
C MET A 214 -1.06 2.84 -20.56
N GLY A 215 0.05 3.20 -21.19
CA GLY A 215 0.57 4.58 -21.13
C GLY A 215 1.11 4.98 -19.76
N VAL A 216 1.64 4.01 -19.01
CA VAL A 216 2.29 4.24 -17.70
C VAL A 216 3.62 4.96 -17.93
N LYS A 217 3.89 6.07 -17.19
CA LYS A 217 5.14 6.82 -17.32
C LYS A 217 6.29 6.21 -16.50
N ALA A 218 5.96 5.67 -15.32
CA ALA A 218 6.92 4.98 -14.47
C ALA A 218 6.29 3.73 -13.85
N LEU A 219 7.04 2.62 -13.78
CA LEU A 219 6.64 1.36 -13.17
C LEU A 219 7.57 1.01 -12.01
N ARG A 220 7.01 0.66 -10.87
CA ARG A 220 7.74 0.19 -9.70
C ARG A 220 7.19 -1.17 -9.29
N PHE A 221 8.09 -2.11 -9.16
CA PHE A 221 7.76 -3.43 -8.66
C PHE A 221 7.89 -3.50 -7.14
N THR A 222 6.92 -4.10 -6.50
CA THR A 222 6.84 -4.41 -5.07
C THR A 222 6.18 -5.76 -4.86
N HIS A 223 5.89 -6.17 -3.63
CA HIS A 223 5.27 -7.46 -3.30
C HIS A 223 6.01 -8.60 -4.01
N HIS A 224 7.33 -8.69 -3.73
CA HIS A 224 8.23 -9.57 -4.47
C HIS A 224 8.00 -11.03 -4.14
N GLY A 225 7.66 -11.82 -5.18
CA GLY A 225 7.66 -13.26 -5.12
C GLY A 225 9.06 -13.86 -5.27
N ARG A 226 9.14 -15.18 -5.20
CA ARG A 226 10.41 -15.93 -5.22
C ARG A 226 11.26 -15.66 -6.44
N ASP A 227 10.66 -15.42 -7.60
CA ASP A 227 11.44 -15.14 -8.81
C ASP A 227 12.32 -13.88 -8.64
N ILE A 228 11.78 -12.82 -8.05
CA ILE A 228 12.55 -11.61 -7.74
C ILE A 228 13.54 -11.88 -6.61
N ILE A 229 13.12 -12.57 -5.54
CA ILE A 229 13.95 -12.80 -4.35
C ILE A 229 15.19 -13.63 -4.69
N GLU A 230 15.01 -14.68 -5.48
CA GLU A 230 16.07 -15.62 -5.81
C GLU A 230 16.93 -15.16 -7.00
N ASN A 231 16.36 -14.39 -7.95
CA ASN A 231 17.01 -14.01 -9.20
C ASN A 231 17.09 -12.49 -9.38
N ARG A 232 17.22 -11.73 -8.30
CA ARG A 232 17.13 -10.27 -8.31
C ARG A 232 18.01 -9.60 -9.36
N ALA A 233 19.28 -9.99 -9.43
CA ALA A 233 20.24 -9.39 -10.36
C ALA A 233 19.83 -9.58 -11.84
N ASP A 234 19.33 -10.76 -12.18
CA ASP A 234 18.86 -11.07 -13.53
C ASP A 234 17.59 -10.26 -13.85
N ARG A 235 16.65 -10.17 -12.90
CA ARG A 235 15.42 -9.39 -13.07
C ARG A 235 15.69 -7.87 -13.16
N GLU A 236 16.67 -7.36 -12.44
CA GLU A 236 17.11 -5.96 -12.58
C GLU A 236 17.72 -5.69 -13.96
N GLN A 237 18.45 -6.66 -14.53
CA GLN A 237 18.94 -6.56 -15.89
C GLN A 237 17.79 -6.56 -16.91
N ASP A 238 16.82 -7.47 -16.77
CA ASP A 238 15.61 -7.51 -17.62
C ASP A 238 14.86 -6.16 -17.58
N VAL A 239 14.62 -5.64 -16.38
CA VAL A 239 13.96 -4.35 -16.15
C VAL A 239 14.71 -3.20 -16.81
N LEU A 240 16.05 -3.19 -16.73
CA LEU A 240 16.89 -2.18 -17.37
C LEU A 240 16.78 -2.21 -18.91
N GLU A 241 16.75 -3.41 -19.50
CA GLU A 241 16.57 -3.59 -20.93
C GLU A 241 15.19 -3.14 -21.41
N TYR A 242 14.14 -3.52 -20.68
CA TYR A 242 12.79 -3.05 -20.94
C TYR A 242 12.65 -1.53 -20.82
N SER A 243 13.23 -0.94 -19.77
CA SER A 243 13.24 0.50 -19.56
C SER A 243 13.84 1.25 -20.75
N LYS A 244 14.99 0.80 -21.24
CA LYS A 244 15.66 1.34 -22.44
C LYS A 244 14.81 1.16 -23.71
N LYS A 245 14.25 -0.04 -23.89
CA LYS A 245 13.49 -0.39 -25.10
C LYS A 245 12.17 0.36 -25.20
N ARG A 246 11.47 0.58 -24.09
CA ARG A 246 10.14 1.15 -24.04
C ARG A 246 10.10 2.64 -23.64
N GLY A 247 11.19 3.20 -23.13
CA GLY A 247 11.25 4.57 -22.67
C GLY A 247 10.46 4.82 -21.39
N ILE A 248 10.19 3.78 -20.61
CA ILE A 248 9.48 3.83 -19.32
C ILE A 248 10.51 3.70 -18.20
N SER A 249 10.42 4.52 -17.17
CA SER A 249 11.24 4.35 -15.96
C SER A 249 10.76 3.14 -15.16
N ILE A 250 11.51 2.04 -15.15
CA ILE A 250 11.13 0.81 -14.45
C ILE A 250 12.17 0.48 -13.37
N ARG A 251 11.71 0.06 -12.17
CA ARG A 251 12.59 -0.32 -11.06
C ARG A 251 11.95 -1.41 -10.18
N ILE A 252 12.76 -2.32 -9.69
CA ILE A 252 12.43 -3.24 -8.60
C ILE A 252 12.80 -2.54 -7.30
N CYS A 253 11.80 -2.26 -6.44
CA CYS A 253 12.01 -1.52 -5.20
C CYS A 253 12.56 -2.40 -4.08
N SER A 254 13.15 -1.78 -3.08
CA SER A 254 13.61 -2.40 -1.84
C SER A 254 12.99 -1.70 -0.64
N ASP A 255 12.96 -2.40 0.48
CA ASP A 255 12.53 -1.82 1.76
C ASP A 255 13.37 -0.59 2.09
N GLY A 256 12.68 0.49 2.45
CA GLY A 256 13.30 1.76 2.77
C GLY A 256 13.56 2.67 1.57
N ASP A 257 13.35 2.20 0.34
CA ASP A 257 13.39 3.08 -0.84
C ASP A 257 12.35 4.19 -0.72
N ALA A 258 12.72 5.37 -1.25
CA ALA A 258 11.80 6.49 -1.37
C ALA A 258 12.09 7.29 -2.64
N GLU A 259 11.05 7.88 -3.22
CA GLU A 259 11.19 8.76 -4.39
C GLU A 259 10.14 9.87 -4.39
N ALA A 260 10.49 11.01 -4.95
CA ALA A 260 9.54 12.06 -5.31
C ALA A 260 9.08 11.89 -6.76
N ILE A 261 7.81 12.14 -7.02
CA ILE A 261 7.22 12.05 -8.36
C ILE A 261 6.58 13.36 -8.79
#